data_94e014bee3ebc4b1a3a7ca44e408d84f
#
_entry.id   94e014bee3ebc4b1a3a7ca44e408d84f
#
_cell.length_a   1.000
_cell.length_b   1.000
_cell.length_c   1.000
_cell.angle_alpha   90.00
_cell.angle_beta   90.00
_cell.angle_gamma   90.00
#
_symmetry.space_group_name_H-M   'P 1'
#
loop_
_entity.id
_entity.type
_entity.pdbx_description
1 polymer ?
#
loop_
_entity_poly.entity_id
_entity_poly.type
_entity_poly.pdbx_seq_one_letter_code
_entity_poly.pdbx_strand_id
1 'polypeptide(L)'
;MNTAIADPSQVSEGRRLAVEFARKTGLDDAKLARIALVATEMATNLVKHGGGGTLVVDRFDDADGQGIELMALDRGAGMADVGSCLADGYSTAGSPGTGFGAITRQSDRLVIFSRPGLGTAVMARLIFGPAGKLPPRTALGAVSASYPGETVCGDHWAFAAGRTGRTLLVADGSGHGPEAARAALTAAQIFSDHVDDECVPLVDRLHRGLAPTRGAALAVARIDTTESIVRFVGIGNIAGTLVSDGDVRRMVSHNGIAGHVAPRIREFTYPFTGEPLVILHSDGLSTKWGLADYPGLAASHPSLIAGILFRDHRRGRDDATVVAVRPL
;
A
#
# COMPACT_ATOMS: atom_id res chain seq x y z
N MET A 1 5.86 -5.24 -6.53
CA MET A 1 7.13 -6.01 -6.45
C MET A 1 7.95 -5.49 -5.28
N ASN A 2 8.51 -6.40 -4.46
CA ASN A 2 9.34 -6.02 -3.30
C ASN A 2 10.67 -6.76 -3.39
N THR A 3 11.78 -6.08 -3.12
CA THR A 3 13.10 -6.72 -3.06
C THR A 3 13.90 -6.19 -1.86
N ALA A 4 14.56 -7.10 -1.16
CA ALA A 4 15.48 -6.74 -0.08
C ALA A 4 16.78 -6.21 -0.68
N ILE A 5 17.29 -5.14 -0.10
CA ILE A 5 18.57 -4.51 -0.45
C ILE A 5 19.39 -4.42 0.83
N ALA A 6 20.37 -5.32 1.01
CA ALA A 6 21.19 -5.38 2.22
C ALA A 6 22.66 -5.01 1.95
N ASP A 7 23.12 -5.14 0.73
CA ASP A 7 24.52 -4.89 0.36
C ASP A 7 24.64 -4.24 -1.04
N PRO A 8 25.84 -3.68 -1.38
CA PRO A 8 26.04 -2.96 -2.65
C PRO A 8 25.76 -3.79 -3.90
N SER A 9 25.94 -5.11 -3.89
CA SER A 9 25.70 -5.96 -5.06
C SER A 9 24.23 -6.01 -5.44
N GLN A 10 23.32 -5.91 -4.45
CA GLN A 10 21.87 -5.93 -4.64
C GLN A 10 21.30 -4.62 -5.19
N VAL A 11 22.06 -3.52 -5.17
CA VAL A 11 21.64 -2.25 -5.79
C VAL A 11 21.40 -2.44 -7.29
N SER A 12 22.30 -3.15 -7.99
CA SER A 12 22.15 -3.43 -9.42
C SER A 12 20.96 -4.35 -9.70
N GLU A 13 20.70 -5.28 -8.81
CA GLU A 13 19.53 -6.17 -8.90
C GLU A 13 18.22 -5.39 -8.70
N GLY A 14 18.13 -4.57 -7.66
CA GLY A 14 16.95 -3.71 -7.40
C GLY A 14 16.65 -2.80 -8.60
N ARG A 15 17.67 -2.17 -9.18
CA ARG A 15 17.54 -1.39 -10.42
C ARG A 15 16.99 -2.25 -11.57
N ARG A 16 17.55 -3.44 -11.81
CA ARG A 16 17.13 -4.33 -12.89
C ARG A 16 15.69 -4.74 -12.75
N LEU A 17 15.28 -5.15 -11.54
CA LEU A 17 13.91 -5.56 -11.23
C LEU A 17 12.92 -4.41 -11.39
N ALA A 18 13.26 -3.18 -10.96
CA ALA A 18 12.43 -2.01 -11.14
C ALA A 18 12.19 -1.69 -12.62
N VAL A 19 13.24 -1.76 -13.44
CA VAL A 19 13.13 -1.53 -14.89
C VAL A 19 12.32 -2.64 -15.56
N GLU A 20 12.52 -3.90 -15.18
CA GLU A 20 11.77 -5.02 -15.72
C GLU A 20 10.27 -4.92 -15.39
N PHE A 21 9.95 -4.56 -14.14
CA PHE A 21 8.57 -4.29 -13.72
C PHE A 21 7.94 -3.18 -14.58
N ALA A 22 8.64 -2.06 -14.72
CA ALA A 22 8.15 -0.91 -15.47
C ALA A 22 8.03 -1.21 -16.98
N ARG A 23 8.92 -2.00 -17.56
CA ARG A 23 8.86 -2.40 -18.98
C ARG A 23 7.58 -3.14 -19.32
N LYS A 24 7.03 -3.94 -18.41
CA LYS A 24 5.75 -4.64 -18.58
C LYS A 24 4.55 -3.68 -18.72
N THR A 25 4.73 -2.40 -18.41
CA THR A 25 3.70 -1.37 -18.56
C THR A 25 3.76 -0.63 -19.90
N GLY A 26 4.67 -1.00 -20.80
CA GLY A 26 4.79 -0.42 -22.14
C GLY A 26 5.49 0.94 -22.19
N LEU A 27 6.28 1.29 -21.17
CA LEU A 27 7.04 2.54 -21.13
C LEU A 27 8.24 2.52 -22.10
N ASP A 28 8.53 3.69 -22.69
CA ASP A 28 9.68 3.90 -23.57
C ASP A 28 11.02 3.92 -22.80
N ASP A 29 12.14 3.83 -23.54
CA ASP A 29 13.48 3.74 -22.95
C ASP A 29 13.87 4.99 -22.13
N ALA A 30 13.38 6.18 -22.49
CA ALA A 30 13.66 7.40 -21.73
C ALA A 30 13.01 7.37 -20.35
N LYS A 31 11.76 6.90 -20.27
CA LYS A 31 11.05 6.70 -19.00
C LYS A 31 11.66 5.59 -18.16
N LEU A 32 12.08 4.48 -18.81
CA LEU A 32 12.79 3.40 -18.14
C LEU A 32 14.14 3.86 -17.57
N ALA A 33 14.85 4.77 -18.26
CA ALA A 33 16.10 5.35 -17.75
C ALA A 33 15.88 6.21 -16.49
N ARG A 34 14.80 7.00 -16.43
CA ARG A 34 14.41 7.75 -15.22
C ARG A 34 14.15 6.82 -14.04
N ILE A 35 13.39 5.75 -14.26
CA ILE A 35 13.09 4.73 -13.23
C ILE A 35 14.39 4.06 -12.76
N ALA A 36 15.27 3.68 -13.68
CA ALA A 36 16.56 3.07 -13.37
C ALA A 36 17.42 3.97 -12.46
N LEU A 37 17.46 5.27 -12.73
CA LEU A 37 18.21 6.23 -11.93
C LEU A 37 17.61 6.35 -10.52
N VAL A 38 16.30 6.58 -10.40
CA VAL A 38 15.61 6.70 -9.10
C VAL A 38 15.79 5.43 -8.28
N ALA A 39 15.58 4.25 -8.88
CA ALA A 39 15.76 2.96 -8.21
C ALA A 39 17.20 2.76 -7.71
N THR A 40 18.22 3.18 -8.51
CA THR A 40 19.62 3.09 -8.12
C THR A 40 19.93 3.97 -6.91
N GLU A 41 19.48 5.23 -6.93
CA GLU A 41 19.73 6.17 -5.84
C GLU A 41 19.02 5.72 -4.56
N MET A 42 17.76 5.29 -4.68
CA MET A 42 16.98 4.78 -3.52
C MET A 42 17.63 3.52 -2.92
N ALA A 43 18.01 2.54 -3.76
CA ALA A 43 18.70 1.33 -3.30
C ALA A 43 20.08 1.63 -2.69
N THR A 44 20.81 2.59 -3.24
CA THR A 44 22.09 3.06 -2.69
C THR A 44 21.91 3.68 -1.31
N ASN A 45 20.84 4.48 -1.11
CA ASN A 45 20.54 5.08 0.18
C ASN A 45 20.15 4.03 1.22
N LEU A 46 19.41 2.98 0.84
CA LEU A 46 19.12 1.84 1.73
C LEU A 46 20.41 1.21 2.27
N VAL A 47 21.40 0.99 1.41
CA VAL A 47 22.70 0.40 1.83
C VAL A 47 23.52 1.36 2.67
N LYS A 48 23.69 2.61 2.20
CA LYS A 48 24.62 3.56 2.82
C LYS A 48 24.12 4.13 4.14
N HIS A 49 22.81 4.36 4.25
CA HIS A 49 22.21 5.09 5.38
C HIS A 49 21.20 4.26 6.16
N GLY A 50 20.56 3.29 5.51
CA GLY A 50 19.54 2.45 6.11
C GLY A 50 20.08 1.21 6.82
N GLY A 51 21.34 0.82 6.56
CA GLY A 51 21.85 -0.49 6.98
C GLY A 51 21.16 -1.65 6.27
N GLY A 52 20.61 -1.41 5.09
CA GLY A 52 19.73 -2.27 4.31
C GLY A 52 18.28 -1.86 4.44
N GLY A 53 17.40 -2.52 3.65
CA GLY A 53 15.98 -2.23 3.66
C GLY A 53 15.23 -2.94 2.53
N THR A 54 14.05 -2.43 2.19
CA THR A 54 13.21 -2.96 1.12
C THR A 54 12.96 -1.88 0.08
N LEU A 55 13.20 -2.21 -1.19
CA LEU A 55 12.76 -1.44 -2.34
C LEU A 55 11.43 -2.04 -2.82
N VAL A 56 10.38 -1.23 -2.82
CA VAL A 56 9.06 -1.56 -3.35
C VAL A 56 8.86 -0.83 -4.67
N VAL A 57 8.35 -1.51 -5.68
CA VAL A 57 7.99 -0.90 -6.96
C VAL A 57 6.59 -1.34 -7.32
N ASP A 58 5.72 -0.40 -7.60
CA ASP A 58 4.34 -0.67 -7.99
C ASP A 58 3.84 0.34 -9.03
N ARG A 59 2.70 0.04 -9.61
CA ARG A 59 1.95 0.97 -10.45
C ARG A 59 1.00 1.77 -9.56
N PHE A 60 0.79 3.02 -9.92
CA PHE A 60 -0.31 3.79 -9.37
C PHE A 60 -1.17 4.34 -10.50
N ASP A 61 -2.45 4.53 -10.20
CA ASP A 61 -3.46 5.11 -11.07
C ASP A 61 -4.44 5.85 -10.17
N ASP A 62 -4.19 7.13 -9.95
CA ASP A 62 -4.99 7.95 -9.04
C ASP A 62 -5.14 9.40 -9.56
N ALA A 63 -5.57 10.31 -8.70
CA ALA A 63 -5.82 11.71 -9.06
C ALA A 63 -4.54 12.46 -9.49
N ASP A 64 -3.36 12.00 -9.07
CA ASP A 64 -2.07 12.58 -9.50
C ASP A 64 -1.71 12.17 -10.94
N GLY A 65 -2.21 11.02 -11.42
CA GLY A 65 -1.91 10.46 -12.73
C GLY A 65 -1.79 8.95 -12.73
N GLN A 66 -1.20 8.44 -13.80
CA GLN A 66 -0.81 7.03 -13.95
C GLN A 66 0.71 6.94 -14.05
N GLY A 67 1.30 5.96 -13.37
CA GLY A 67 2.75 5.86 -13.38
C GLY A 67 3.33 4.72 -12.55
N ILE A 68 4.59 4.89 -12.20
CA ILE A 68 5.35 3.99 -11.35
C ILE A 68 5.68 4.69 -10.03
N GLU A 69 5.35 4.03 -8.94
CA GLU A 69 5.74 4.41 -7.59
C GLU A 69 6.90 3.52 -7.12
N LEU A 70 7.94 4.16 -6.61
CA LEU A 70 9.04 3.48 -5.93
C LEU A 70 9.01 3.88 -4.45
N MET A 71 9.15 2.91 -3.55
CA MET A 71 9.36 3.19 -2.14
C MET A 71 10.63 2.52 -1.63
N ALA A 72 11.43 3.26 -0.87
CA ALA A 72 12.56 2.72 -0.12
C ALA A 72 12.23 2.79 1.37
N LEU A 73 12.30 1.64 2.04
CA LEU A 73 11.90 1.46 3.44
C LEU A 73 13.06 0.88 4.24
N ASP A 74 13.63 1.65 5.17
CA ASP A 74 14.72 1.21 6.04
C ASP A 74 14.39 1.39 7.53
N ARG A 75 15.17 0.71 8.37
CA ARG A 75 15.17 0.84 9.84
C ARG A 75 16.45 1.47 10.36
N GLY A 76 17.10 2.33 9.56
CA GLY A 76 18.32 3.03 9.93
C GLY A 76 18.11 4.07 11.03
N ALA A 77 19.11 4.89 11.23
CA ALA A 77 19.08 5.92 12.28
C ALA A 77 17.97 6.97 12.11
N GLY A 78 17.44 7.11 10.89
CA GLY A 78 16.51 8.18 10.54
C GLY A 78 17.17 9.55 10.44
N MET A 79 16.39 10.57 10.09
CA MET A 79 16.83 11.95 9.92
C MET A 79 16.06 12.86 10.87
N ALA A 80 16.79 13.77 11.54
CA ALA A 80 16.19 14.78 12.40
C ALA A 80 15.56 15.92 11.59
N ASP A 81 16.17 16.29 10.47
CA ASP A 81 15.72 17.34 9.55
C ASP A 81 15.78 16.84 8.10
N VAL A 82 14.60 16.47 7.59
CA VAL A 82 14.44 16.03 6.18
C VAL A 82 14.68 17.19 5.21
N GLY A 83 14.27 18.42 5.59
CA GLY A 83 14.43 19.60 4.75
C GLY A 83 15.89 19.90 4.41
N SER A 84 16.75 19.87 5.41
CA SER A 84 18.20 20.03 5.21
C SER A 84 18.81 18.94 4.34
N CYS A 85 18.28 17.70 4.44
CA CYS A 85 18.80 16.57 3.65
C CYS A 85 18.36 16.61 2.18
N LEU A 86 17.32 17.37 1.83
CA LEU A 86 16.87 17.58 0.45
C LEU A 86 17.65 18.68 -0.28
N ALA A 87 18.36 19.57 0.45
CA ALA A 87 19.19 20.60 -0.16
C ALA A 87 20.39 19.98 -0.90
N ASP A 88 20.65 20.47 -2.11
CA ASP A 88 21.77 19.99 -2.92
C ASP A 88 23.11 20.21 -2.17
N GLY A 89 23.95 19.17 -2.15
CA GLY A 89 25.26 19.20 -1.51
C GLY A 89 25.29 18.73 -0.05
N TYR A 90 24.16 18.47 0.59
CA TYR A 90 24.13 17.92 1.95
C TYR A 90 24.47 16.42 1.95
N SER A 91 25.53 16.04 2.63
CA SER A 91 25.90 14.64 2.85
C SER A 91 26.60 14.47 4.19
N THR A 92 26.10 13.53 4.99
CA THR A 92 26.74 13.12 6.26
C THR A 92 27.77 11.99 6.08
N ALA A 93 27.88 11.41 4.87
CA ALA A 93 28.70 10.21 4.59
C ALA A 93 29.91 10.46 3.67
N GLY A 94 30.40 11.71 3.54
CA GLY A 94 31.59 12.02 2.74
C GLY A 94 31.42 11.87 1.22
N SER A 95 30.21 11.68 0.72
CA SER A 95 29.85 11.67 -0.71
C SER A 95 29.30 13.04 -1.12
N PRO A 96 29.31 13.42 -2.43
CA PRO A 96 28.90 14.76 -2.89
C PRO A 96 27.43 15.17 -2.62
N GLY A 97 26.67 14.46 -1.80
CA GLY A 97 25.31 14.83 -1.40
C GLY A 97 24.28 14.93 -2.55
N THR A 98 24.50 14.18 -3.64
CA THR A 98 23.71 14.29 -4.88
C THR A 98 22.51 13.34 -4.92
N GLY A 99 22.39 12.38 -4.00
CA GLY A 99 21.41 11.28 -4.06
C GLY A 99 19.95 11.76 -4.01
N PHE A 100 19.56 12.50 -2.98
CA PHE A 100 18.19 13.03 -2.89
C PHE A 100 17.90 14.09 -3.95
N GLY A 101 18.88 14.93 -4.30
CA GLY A 101 18.75 15.88 -5.40
C GLY A 101 18.48 15.18 -6.75
N ALA A 102 19.14 14.05 -7.01
CA ALA A 102 18.89 13.25 -8.22
C ALA A 102 17.49 12.64 -8.21
N ILE A 103 17.04 12.06 -7.08
CA ILE A 103 15.68 11.54 -6.93
C ILE A 103 14.67 12.67 -7.16
N THR A 104 14.84 13.84 -6.53
CA THR A 104 13.94 14.99 -6.65
C THR A 104 13.80 15.46 -8.11
N ARG A 105 14.92 15.58 -8.83
CA ARG A 105 14.89 16.03 -10.24
C ARG A 105 14.27 15.02 -11.20
N GLN A 106 14.28 13.74 -10.86
CA GLN A 106 13.76 12.67 -11.73
C GLN A 106 12.34 12.21 -11.35
N SER A 107 11.85 12.59 -10.18
CA SER A 107 10.50 12.25 -9.72
C SER A 107 9.55 13.43 -9.92
N ASP A 108 8.31 13.12 -10.27
CA ASP A 108 7.25 14.13 -10.37
C ASP A 108 6.66 14.42 -8.97
N ARG A 109 6.77 13.47 -8.05
CA ARG A 109 6.42 13.62 -6.64
C ARG A 109 7.41 12.86 -5.76
N LEU A 110 7.89 13.52 -4.71
CA LEU A 110 8.75 12.92 -3.68
C LEU A 110 8.16 13.22 -2.31
N VAL A 111 7.96 12.19 -1.51
CA VAL A 111 7.51 12.32 -0.11
C VAL A 111 8.43 11.47 0.77
N ILE A 112 8.84 12.03 1.89
CA ILE A 112 9.76 11.38 2.82
C ILE A 112 9.16 11.45 4.23
N PHE A 113 9.13 10.30 4.90
CA PHE A 113 8.93 10.22 6.33
C PHE A 113 10.21 9.67 6.97
N SER A 114 10.77 10.42 7.88
CA SER A 114 11.93 9.99 8.66
C SER A 114 11.90 10.60 10.05
N ARG A 115 12.30 9.84 11.04
CA ARG A 115 12.47 10.29 12.42
C ARG A 115 13.67 9.59 13.04
N PRO A 116 14.43 10.23 13.92
CA PRO A 116 15.51 9.59 14.66
C PRO A 116 15.03 8.32 15.36
N GLY A 117 15.71 7.21 15.11
CA GLY A 117 15.39 5.90 15.68
C GLY A 117 14.22 5.16 15.04
N LEU A 118 13.49 5.75 14.08
CA LEU A 118 12.35 5.11 13.38
C LEU A 118 12.66 4.77 11.92
N GLY A 119 13.92 4.96 11.47
CA GLY A 119 14.30 4.74 10.08
C GLY A 119 13.75 5.78 9.12
N THR A 120 13.81 5.45 7.83
CA THR A 120 13.34 6.30 6.74
C THR A 120 12.43 5.54 5.80
N ALA A 121 11.40 6.22 5.33
CA ALA A 121 10.56 5.78 4.22
C ALA A 121 10.52 6.90 3.18
N VAL A 122 10.90 6.57 1.96
CA VAL A 122 10.93 7.48 0.80
C VAL A 122 9.97 6.95 -0.23
N MET A 123 9.07 7.79 -0.73
CA MET A 123 8.20 7.50 -1.86
C MET A 123 8.53 8.45 -3.01
N ALA A 124 8.79 7.90 -4.18
CA ALA A 124 9.03 8.63 -5.41
C ALA A 124 8.03 8.17 -6.48
N ARG A 125 7.28 9.08 -7.08
CA ARG A 125 6.36 8.82 -8.19
C ARG A 125 6.88 9.41 -9.49
N LEU A 126 6.80 8.62 -10.55
CA LEU A 126 7.08 9.03 -11.91
C LEU A 126 5.77 8.90 -12.71
N ILE A 127 5.22 10.03 -13.11
CA ILE A 127 3.92 10.14 -13.79
C ILE A 127 4.14 10.05 -15.30
N PHE A 128 3.45 9.15 -15.96
CA PHE A 128 3.61 8.89 -17.40
C PHE A 128 2.29 8.94 -18.17
N GLY A 129 1.18 9.05 -17.49
CA GLY A 129 -0.17 9.13 -18.08
C GLY A 129 -1.03 10.19 -17.40
N PRO A 130 -2.20 10.51 -17.99
CA PRO A 130 -3.14 11.45 -17.40
C PRO A 130 -3.63 10.98 -16.03
N ALA A 131 -4.31 11.89 -15.32
CA ALA A 131 -4.99 11.55 -14.08
C ALA A 131 -5.90 10.32 -14.26
N GLY A 132 -5.86 9.43 -13.29
CA GLY A 132 -6.55 8.16 -13.33
C GLY A 132 -8.06 8.28 -13.13
N LYS A 133 -8.69 7.12 -13.01
CA LYS A 133 -10.15 7.01 -12.83
C LYS A 133 -10.59 7.30 -11.39
N LEU A 134 -9.65 7.41 -10.45
CA LEU A 134 -10.02 7.73 -9.07
C LEU A 134 -10.59 9.15 -8.97
N PRO A 135 -11.55 9.37 -8.07
CA PRO A 135 -12.11 10.70 -7.86
C PRO A 135 -11.01 11.70 -7.53
N PRO A 136 -11.11 12.93 -8.00
CA PRO A 136 -10.25 14.02 -7.54
C PRO A 136 -10.21 14.02 -6.01
N ARG A 137 -9.04 14.35 -5.42
CA ARG A 137 -8.86 14.39 -3.97
C ARG A 137 -8.97 13.01 -3.28
N THR A 138 -8.43 11.96 -3.88
CA THR A 138 -8.24 10.67 -3.23
C THR A 138 -6.77 10.30 -3.27
N ALA A 139 -6.17 10.11 -2.11
CA ALA A 139 -4.83 9.52 -1.99
C ALA A 139 -4.95 8.07 -1.53
N LEU A 140 -4.22 7.20 -2.22
CA LEU A 140 -4.19 5.76 -1.97
C LEU A 140 -2.75 5.28 -1.91
N GLY A 141 -2.47 4.32 -1.04
CA GLY A 141 -1.21 3.62 -0.99
C GLY A 141 -1.40 2.18 -0.56
N ALA A 142 -0.68 1.28 -1.19
CA ALA A 142 -0.73 -0.14 -0.88
C ALA A 142 0.65 -0.79 -0.95
N VAL A 143 0.87 -1.80 -0.15
CA VAL A 143 2.02 -2.71 -0.24
C VAL A 143 1.52 -4.13 -0.07
N SER A 144 1.89 -5.00 -1.03
CA SER A 144 1.61 -6.43 -0.95
C SER A 144 2.90 -7.22 -1.12
N ALA A 145 3.03 -8.33 -0.41
CA ALA A 145 4.13 -9.28 -0.56
C ALA A 145 3.63 -10.70 -0.44
N SER A 146 4.12 -11.56 -1.31
CA SER A 146 3.81 -12.99 -1.28
C SER A 146 4.43 -13.70 -0.09
N TYR A 147 3.84 -14.84 0.26
CA TYR A 147 4.42 -15.84 1.14
C TYR A 147 5.89 -16.15 0.73
N PRO A 148 6.81 -16.32 1.68
CA PRO A 148 8.21 -16.63 1.36
C PRO A 148 8.35 -17.88 0.48
N GLY A 149 8.98 -17.70 -0.68
CA GLY A 149 9.15 -18.78 -1.68
C GLY A 149 8.06 -18.86 -2.75
N GLU A 150 6.94 -18.14 -2.58
CA GLU A 150 5.91 -18.03 -3.61
C GLU A 150 6.18 -16.86 -4.56
N THR A 151 5.80 -17.05 -5.82
CA THR A 151 5.92 -16.02 -6.87
C THR A 151 4.66 -15.16 -7.02
N VAL A 152 3.55 -15.62 -6.43
CA VAL A 152 2.25 -14.96 -6.52
C VAL A 152 1.72 -14.73 -5.10
N CYS A 153 1.24 -13.53 -4.83
CA CYS A 153 0.61 -13.18 -3.56
C CYS A 153 -0.81 -13.74 -3.50
N GLY A 154 -1.14 -14.44 -2.42
CA GLY A 154 -2.48 -14.95 -2.15
C GLY A 154 -3.48 -13.84 -1.78
N ASP A 155 -2.97 -12.68 -1.36
CA ASP A 155 -3.79 -11.49 -1.10
C ASP A 155 -4.04 -10.69 -2.37
N HIS A 156 -5.18 -10.01 -2.40
CA HIS A 156 -5.46 -8.95 -3.39
C HIS A 156 -6.29 -7.83 -2.78
N TRP A 157 -6.20 -6.66 -3.39
CA TRP A 157 -7.02 -5.51 -3.01
C TRP A 157 -7.58 -4.83 -4.26
N ALA A 158 -8.70 -4.13 -4.09
CA ALA A 158 -9.29 -3.31 -5.13
C ALA A 158 -9.88 -2.04 -4.53
N PHE A 159 -9.84 -0.95 -5.27
CA PHE A 159 -10.44 0.31 -4.89
C PHE A 159 -11.20 0.89 -6.07
N ALA A 160 -12.40 1.39 -5.82
CA ALA A 160 -13.21 2.03 -6.84
C ALA A 160 -14.10 3.13 -6.24
N ALA A 161 -14.42 4.11 -7.08
CA ALA A 161 -15.43 5.11 -6.79
C ALA A 161 -16.76 4.67 -7.39
N GLY A 162 -17.74 4.48 -6.53
CA GLY A 162 -19.14 4.23 -6.92
C GLY A 162 -19.99 5.50 -6.75
N ARG A 163 -21.27 5.37 -7.02
CA ARG A 163 -22.25 6.47 -6.90
C ARG A 163 -22.41 6.98 -5.46
N THR A 164 -22.23 6.10 -4.48
CA THR A 164 -22.51 6.38 -3.06
C THR A 164 -21.25 6.50 -2.23
N GLY A 165 -20.07 6.57 -2.84
CA GLY A 165 -18.82 6.73 -2.10
C GLY A 165 -17.62 6.02 -2.73
N ARG A 166 -16.55 5.96 -1.97
CA ARG A 166 -15.30 5.30 -2.34
C ARG A 166 -15.20 3.99 -1.60
N THR A 167 -15.05 2.89 -2.32
CA THR A 167 -15.08 1.55 -1.74
C THR A 167 -13.74 0.86 -1.89
N LEU A 168 -13.24 0.30 -0.81
CA LEU A 168 -12.01 -0.48 -0.72
C LEU A 168 -12.36 -1.93 -0.38
N LEU A 169 -11.78 -2.87 -1.13
CA LEU A 169 -11.76 -4.31 -0.83
C LEU A 169 -10.33 -4.74 -0.48
N VAL A 170 -10.18 -5.55 0.54
CA VAL A 170 -9.00 -6.41 0.75
C VAL A 170 -9.50 -7.84 0.88
N ALA A 171 -8.87 -8.76 0.16
CA ALA A 171 -9.17 -10.19 0.17
C ALA A 171 -7.87 -10.98 0.34
N ASP A 172 -7.88 -11.91 1.28
CA ASP A 172 -6.83 -12.86 1.60
C ASP A 172 -7.36 -14.26 1.23
N GLY A 173 -6.83 -14.82 0.15
CA GLY A 173 -7.24 -16.16 -0.33
C GLY A 173 -6.75 -17.25 0.60
N SER A 174 -7.63 -18.19 0.94
CA SER A 174 -7.31 -19.26 1.91
C SER A 174 -6.09 -20.10 1.51
N GLY A 175 -5.04 -20.06 2.35
CA GLY A 175 -3.74 -20.65 2.10
C GLY A 175 -2.78 -19.69 1.38
N HIS A 176 -1.90 -20.18 0.53
CA HIS A 176 -0.93 -19.35 -0.22
C HIS A 176 -0.76 -19.87 -1.66
N GLY A 177 -0.05 -19.07 -2.48
CA GLY A 177 0.26 -19.42 -3.85
C GLY A 177 -0.90 -19.28 -4.84
N PRO A 178 -0.85 -19.94 -6.03
CA PRO A 178 -1.76 -19.66 -7.15
C PRO A 178 -3.25 -19.85 -6.85
N GLU A 179 -3.62 -20.82 -6.02
CA GLU A 179 -5.02 -21.08 -5.69
C GLU A 179 -5.61 -20.04 -4.73
N ALA A 180 -4.82 -19.55 -3.77
CA ALA A 180 -5.19 -18.43 -2.91
C ALA A 180 -5.32 -17.15 -3.75
N ALA A 181 -4.34 -16.86 -4.59
CA ALA A 181 -4.36 -15.73 -5.51
C ALA A 181 -5.60 -15.75 -6.42
N ARG A 182 -6.01 -16.93 -6.92
CA ARG A 182 -7.21 -17.08 -7.74
C ARG A 182 -8.47 -16.67 -6.97
N ALA A 183 -8.59 -17.06 -5.70
CA ALA A 183 -9.73 -16.66 -4.87
C ALA A 183 -9.76 -15.14 -4.65
N ALA A 184 -8.64 -14.54 -4.28
CA ALA A 184 -8.52 -13.10 -4.05
C ALA A 184 -8.76 -12.27 -5.32
N LEU A 185 -8.23 -12.70 -6.48
CA LEU A 185 -8.47 -12.07 -7.78
C LEU A 185 -9.94 -12.19 -8.22
N THR A 186 -10.59 -13.34 -7.97
CA THR A 186 -12.02 -13.51 -8.23
C THR A 186 -12.85 -12.54 -7.38
N ALA A 187 -12.48 -12.34 -6.10
CA ALA A 187 -13.12 -11.34 -5.26
C ALA A 187 -12.97 -9.92 -5.83
N ALA A 188 -11.77 -9.55 -6.28
CA ALA A 188 -11.53 -8.24 -6.87
C ALA A 188 -12.31 -8.02 -8.17
N GLN A 189 -12.47 -9.05 -9.01
CA GLN A 189 -13.26 -8.95 -10.23
C GLN A 189 -14.75 -8.74 -9.90
N ILE A 190 -15.32 -9.54 -9.02
CA ILE A 190 -16.73 -9.39 -8.58
C ILE A 190 -16.96 -8.01 -7.97
N PHE A 191 -16.03 -7.54 -7.15
CA PHE A 191 -16.08 -6.20 -6.58
C PHE A 191 -16.13 -5.12 -7.66
N SER A 192 -15.26 -5.20 -8.66
CA SER A 192 -15.19 -4.21 -9.74
C SER A 192 -16.47 -4.15 -10.57
N ASP A 193 -17.09 -5.31 -10.80
CA ASP A 193 -18.34 -5.41 -11.56
C ASP A 193 -19.57 -4.91 -10.78
N HIS A 194 -19.49 -4.82 -9.46
CA HIS A 194 -20.60 -4.53 -8.56
C HIS A 194 -20.33 -3.43 -7.51
N VAL A 195 -19.42 -2.52 -7.79
CA VAL A 195 -19.01 -1.45 -6.85
C VAL A 195 -20.16 -0.55 -6.39
N ASP A 196 -21.22 -0.43 -7.18
CA ASP A 196 -22.40 0.37 -6.86
C ASP A 196 -23.43 -0.34 -5.96
N ASP A 197 -23.28 -1.65 -5.73
CA ASP A 197 -24.12 -2.37 -4.76
C ASP A 197 -23.82 -1.88 -3.34
N GLU A 198 -24.83 -1.87 -2.45
CA GLU A 198 -24.62 -1.61 -1.02
C GLU A 198 -23.67 -2.65 -0.41
N CYS A 199 -22.98 -2.32 0.70
CA CYS A 199 -21.90 -3.17 1.23
C CYS A 199 -22.35 -4.59 1.58
N VAL A 200 -23.54 -4.78 2.16
CA VAL A 200 -24.05 -6.13 2.50
C VAL A 200 -24.38 -6.94 1.25
N PRO A 201 -25.16 -6.44 0.27
CA PRO A 201 -25.38 -7.12 -1.01
C PRO A 201 -24.08 -7.44 -1.77
N LEU A 202 -23.13 -6.50 -1.78
CA LEU A 202 -21.81 -6.71 -2.41
C LEU A 202 -21.07 -7.89 -1.77
N VAL A 203 -20.98 -7.92 -0.42
CA VAL A 203 -20.28 -9.00 0.30
C VAL A 203 -21.01 -10.33 0.18
N ASP A 204 -22.36 -10.34 0.13
CA ASP A 204 -23.12 -11.55 -0.15
C ASP A 204 -22.86 -12.09 -1.55
N ARG A 205 -22.72 -11.21 -2.54
CA ARG A 205 -22.32 -11.58 -3.90
C ARG A 205 -20.90 -12.14 -3.97
N LEU A 206 -19.95 -11.49 -3.27
CA LEU A 206 -18.59 -11.98 -3.10
C LEU A 206 -18.59 -13.38 -2.47
N HIS A 207 -19.33 -13.59 -1.38
CA HIS A 207 -19.46 -14.88 -0.72
C HIS A 207 -19.95 -15.97 -1.69
N ARG A 208 -21.04 -15.70 -2.41
CA ARG A 208 -21.57 -16.67 -3.39
C ARG A 208 -20.61 -16.93 -4.56
N GLY A 209 -19.98 -15.90 -5.08
CA GLY A 209 -19.08 -16.01 -6.22
C GLY A 209 -17.76 -16.73 -5.91
N LEU A 210 -17.34 -16.75 -4.64
CA LEU A 210 -16.13 -17.45 -4.20
C LEU A 210 -16.36 -18.94 -3.92
N ALA A 211 -17.58 -19.45 -3.94
CA ALA A 211 -17.90 -20.88 -3.65
C ALA A 211 -17.07 -21.88 -4.49
N PRO A 212 -16.75 -21.66 -5.79
CA PRO A 212 -15.92 -22.59 -6.57
C PRO A 212 -14.42 -22.43 -6.32
N THR A 213 -13.99 -21.62 -5.36
CA THR A 213 -12.58 -21.38 -5.01
C THR A 213 -12.24 -21.95 -3.63
N ARG A 214 -11.01 -21.71 -3.14
CA ARG A 214 -10.66 -22.02 -1.74
C ARG A 214 -11.34 -21.08 -0.73
N GLY A 215 -12.07 -20.07 -1.20
CA GLY A 215 -12.60 -19.01 -0.37
C GLY A 215 -11.53 -18.00 0.06
N ALA A 216 -11.97 -16.97 0.77
CA ALA A 216 -11.10 -15.91 1.25
C ALA A 216 -11.61 -15.30 2.56
N ALA A 217 -10.71 -14.78 3.39
CA ALA A 217 -11.06 -13.70 4.30
C ALA A 217 -11.15 -12.40 3.49
N LEU A 218 -12.16 -11.57 3.74
CA LEU A 218 -12.29 -10.31 3.02
C LEU A 218 -12.94 -9.22 3.87
N ALA A 219 -12.64 -7.98 3.53
CA ALA A 219 -13.34 -6.83 4.08
C ALA A 219 -13.61 -5.78 3.00
N VAL A 220 -14.81 -5.21 3.07
CA VAL A 220 -15.24 -4.07 2.27
C VAL A 220 -15.41 -2.87 3.19
N ALA A 221 -14.79 -1.75 2.85
CA ALA A 221 -14.96 -0.47 3.52
C ALA A 221 -15.42 0.58 2.52
N ARG A 222 -16.60 1.16 2.71
CA ARG A 222 -17.12 2.27 1.90
C ARG A 222 -17.03 3.57 2.68
N ILE A 223 -16.34 4.53 2.12
CA ILE A 223 -16.17 5.86 2.66
C ILE A 223 -17.19 6.79 1.99
N ASP A 224 -18.19 7.20 2.74
CA ASP A 224 -19.19 8.19 2.31
C ASP A 224 -18.85 9.54 2.93
N THR A 225 -18.29 10.43 2.09
CA THR A 225 -17.90 11.78 2.54
C THR A 225 -19.10 12.73 2.63
N THR A 226 -20.24 12.37 2.08
CA THR A 226 -21.48 13.17 2.17
C THR A 226 -22.15 12.95 3.52
N GLU A 227 -22.24 11.70 3.95
CA GLU A 227 -22.82 11.34 5.26
C GLU A 227 -21.76 11.36 6.37
N SER A 228 -20.47 11.52 6.04
CA SER A 228 -19.34 11.47 6.98
C SER A 228 -19.30 10.16 7.78
N ILE A 229 -19.44 9.04 7.08
CA ILE A 229 -19.42 7.69 7.66
C ILE A 229 -18.54 6.73 6.83
N VAL A 230 -17.99 5.74 7.53
CA VAL A 230 -17.43 4.54 6.89
C VAL A 230 -18.36 3.36 7.19
N ARG A 231 -18.87 2.72 6.14
CA ARG A 231 -19.62 1.45 6.23
C ARG A 231 -18.64 0.30 6.04
N PHE A 232 -18.63 -0.64 6.93
CA PHE A 232 -17.67 -1.74 6.93
C PHE A 232 -18.37 -3.08 7.07
N VAL A 233 -17.97 -4.03 6.22
CA VAL A 233 -18.38 -5.44 6.30
C VAL A 233 -17.13 -6.30 6.16
N GLY A 234 -16.84 -7.14 7.17
CA GLY A 234 -15.71 -8.05 7.15
C GLY A 234 -16.11 -9.48 7.45
N ILE A 235 -15.54 -10.44 6.71
CA ILE A 235 -15.61 -11.89 6.92
C ILE A 235 -14.17 -12.40 7.09
N GLY A 236 -13.87 -13.04 8.21
CA GLY A 236 -12.54 -13.58 8.51
C GLY A 236 -11.69 -12.59 9.31
N ASN A 237 -10.40 -12.56 9.01
CA ASN A 237 -9.35 -11.92 9.81
C ASN A 237 -8.75 -10.65 9.19
N ILE A 238 -9.35 -10.10 8.14
CA ILE A 238 -8.94 -8.79 7.63
C ILE A 238 -9.19 -7.74 8.70
N ALA A 239 -8.13 -7.01 9.06
CA ALA A 239 -8.20 -5.94 10.04
C ALA A 239 -8.49 -4.59 9.37
N GLY A 240 -9.42 -3.85 9.95
CA GLY A 240 -9.76 -2.50 9.51
C GLY A 240 -9.53 -1.47 10.62
N THR A 241 -9.04 -0.29 10.24
CA THR A 241 -8.84 0.83 11.14
C THR A 241 -9.30 2.12 10.48
N LEU A 242 -10.10 2.89 11.19
CA LEU A 242 -10.46 4.27 10.84
C LEU A 242 -9.70 5.21 11.76
N VAL A 243 -9.02 6.22 11.18
CA VAL A 243 -8.39 7.33 11.90
C VAL A 243 -9.04 8.63 11.44
N SER A 244 -9.48 9.43 12.38
CA SER A 244 -10.19 10.69 12.14
C SER A 244 -9.94 11.63 13.31
N ASP A 245 -9.42 12.83 13.03
CA ASP A 245 -9.11 13.87 14.05
C ASP A 245 -8.34 13.34 15.28
N GLY A 246 -7.40 12.41 15.04
CA GLY A 246 -6.60 11.80 16.11
C GLY A 246 -7.27 10.62 16.83
N ASP A 247 -8.57 10.37 16.60
CA ASP A 247 -9.27 9.19 17.11
C ASP A 247 -8.98 7.97 16.22
N VAL A 248 -8.73 6.82 16.86
CA VAL A 248 -8.39 5.56 16.18
C VAL A 248 -9.43 4.50 16.55
N ARG A 249 -10.20 4.04 15.57
CA ARG A 249 -11.22 3.01 15.77
C ARG A 249 -10.90 1.76 14.98
N ARG A 250 -10.87 0.61 15.66
CA ARG A 250 -10.75 -0.70 15.02
C ARG A 250 -12.11 -1.12 14.49
N MET A 251 -12.17 -1.54 13.23
CA MET A 251 -13.40 -2.01 12.60
C MET A 251 -13.55 -3.52 12.81
N VAL A 252 -14.78 -3.98 13.00
CA VAL A 252 -15.09 -5.35 13.43
C VAL A 252 -15.43 -6.24 12.25
N SER A 253 -14.67 -7.32 12.07
CA SER A 253 -14.97 -8.42 11.15
C SER A 253 -15.66 -9.57 11.90
N HIS A 254 -16.55 -10.30 11.22
CA HIS A 254 -17.12 -11.55 11.72
C HIS A 254 -16.26 -12.73 11.27
N ASN A 255 -16.15 -13.75 12.15
CA ASN A 255 -15.45 -14.98 11.78
C ASN A 255 -16.13 -15.64 10.57
N GLY A 256 -15.33 -16.25 9.70
CA GLY A 256 -15.81 -16.95 8.53
C GLY A 256 -14.78 -17.04 7.43
N ILE A 257 -15.16 -17.70 6.34
CA ILE A 257 -14.43 -17.77 5.07
C ILE A 257 -15.46 -17.51 3.97
N ALA A 258 -15.34 -16.42 3.27
CA ALA A 258 -16.21 -16.12 2.13
C ALA A 258 -16.02 -17.20 1.06
N GLY A 259 -17.13 -17.70 0.52
CA GLY A 259 -17.16 -18.86 -0.36
C GLY A 259 -17.56 -20.17 0.34
N HIS A 260 -17.36 -20.28 1.65
CA HIS A 260 -17.64 -21.51 2.40
C HIS A 260 -18.55 -21.25 3.60
N VAL A 261 -18.05 -20.59 4.63
CA VAL A 261 -18.75 -20.36 5.89
C VAL A 261 -18.77 -18.87 6.21
N ALA A 262 -19.93 -18.25 6.05
CA ALA A 262 -20.18 -16.88 6.45
C ALA A 262 -21.49 -16.83 7.23
N PRO A 263 -21.50 -17.18 8.53
CA PRO A 263 -22.74 -17.35 9.30
C PRO A 263 -23.50 -16.05 9.46
N ARG A 264 -22.83 -14.89 9.30
CA ARG A 264 -23.46 -13.58 9.40
C ARG A 264 -22.69 -12.54 8.59
N ILE A 265 -23.36 -11.96 7.61
CA ILE A 265 -22.90 -10.78 6.89
C ILE A 265 -23.60 -9.57 7.54
N ARG A 266 -22.83 -8.72 8.21
CA ARG A 266 -23.35 -7.55 8.92
C ARG A 266 -22.50 -6.33 8.65
N GLU A 267 -23.16 -5.22 8.37
CA GLU A 267 -22.54 -3.90 8.26
C GLU A 267 -22.39 -3.24 9.63
N PHE A 268 -21.26 -2.59 9.82
CA PHE A 268 -21.00 -1.66 10.91
C PHE A 268 -20.73 -0.28 10.34
N THR A 269 -21.26 0.73 10.98
CA THR A 269 -21.11 2.14 10.58
C THR A 269 -20.21 2.86 11.57
N TYR A 270 -19.23 3.59 11.04
CA TYR A 270 -18.26 4.36 11.82
C TYR A 270 -18.31 5.82 11.37
N PRO A 271 -18.90 6.73 12.16
CA PRO A 271 -18.90 8.15 11.84
C PRO A 271 -17.47 8.71 11.94
N PHE A 272 -17.17 9.73 11.13
CA PHE A 272 -15.90 10.44 11.19
C PHE A 272 -16.11 11.96 11.10
N THR A 273 -15.08 12.70 11.49
CA THR A 273 -14.96 14.16 11.33
C THR A 273 -13.70 14.45 10.54
N GLY A 274 -13.63 15.60 9.87
CA GLY A 274 -12.47 16.00 9.07
C GLY A 274 -12.16 15.02 7.93
N GLU A 275 -10.88 14.77 7.71
CA GLU A 275 -10.39 13.89 6.64
C GLU A 275 -10.08 12.48 7.19
N PRO A 276 -10.91 11.47 6.88
CA PRO A 276 -10.69 10.12 7.40
C PRO A 276 -9.52 9.44 6.70
N LEU A 277 -8.76 8.65 7.45
CA LEU A 277 -7.81 7.68 6.93
C LEU A 277 -8.34 6.28 7.25
N VAL A 278 -8.60 5.50 6.21
CA VAL A 278 -9.00 4.09 6.33
C VAL A 278 -7.82 3.21 5.99
N ILE A 279 -7.50 2.27 6.89
CA ILE A 279 -6.43 1.30 6.70
C ILE A 279 -7.03 -0.10 6.81
N LEU A 280 -6.85 -0.93 5.77
CA LEU A 280 -7.16 -2.36 5.80
C LEU A 280 -5.87 -3.16 5.62
N HIS A 281 -5.76 -4.31 6.30
CA HIS A 281 -4.64 -5.22 6.09
C HIS A 281 -5.02 -6.68 6.37
N SER A 282 -4.34 -7.61 5.69
CA SER A 282 -4.43 -9.05 5.93
C SER A 282 -3.72 -9.44 7.23
N ASP A 283 -3.87 -10.70 7.65
CA ASP A 283 -3.27 -11.20 8.88
C ASP A 283 -1.75 -11.45 8.76
N GLY A 284 -1.17 -11.36 7.55
CA GLY A 284 0.27 -11.26 7.35
C GLY A 284 0.92 -10.06 8.05
N LEU A 285 0.11 -9.09 8.51
CA LEU A 285 0.54 -8.05 9.44
C LEU A 285 0.03 -8.30 10.85
N SER A 286 0.86 -7.95 11.84
CA SER A 286 0.41 -7.88 13.25
C SER A 286 -0.63 -6.76 13.40
N THR A 287 -1.67 -7.01 14.18
CA THR A 287 -2.65 -5.97 14.57
C THR A 287 -2.15 -5.10 15.75
N LYS A 288 -1.00 -5.44 16.33
CA LYS A 288 -0.40 -4.71 17.47
C LYS A 288 0.45 -3.54 16.96
N TRP A 289 -0.18 -2.53 16.42
CA TRP A 289 0.47 -1.29 15.99
C TRP A 289 -0.43 -0.09 16.33
N GLY A 290 0.20 1.07 16.45
CA GLY A 290 -0.48 2.35 16.63
C GLY A 290 0.22 3.45 15.86
N LEU A 291 -0.53 4.35 15.20
CA LEU A 291 0.06 5.50 14.51
C LEU A 291 0.69 6.51 15.49
N ALA A 292 0.32 6.45 16.76
CA ALA A 292 0.94 7.25 17.81
C ALA A 292 2.44 6.93 18.01
N ASP A 293 2.86 5.70 17.67
CA ASP A 293 4.27 5.29 17.71
C ASP A 293 5.11 5.97 16.62
N TYR A 294 4.46 6.62 15.64
CA TYR A 294 5.07 7.29 14.49
C TYR A 294 4.61 8.75 14.39
N PRO A 295 5.14 9.66 15.20
CA PRO A 295 4.70 11.06 15.25
C PRO A 295 4.75 11.75 13.86
N GLY A 296 3.61 12.20 13.37
CA GLY A 296 3.45 12.85 12.06
C GLY A 296 3.15 11.90 10.90
N LEU A 297 3.22 10.58 11.08
CA LEU A 297 2.94 9.61 10.00
C LEU A 297 1.50 9.67 9.54
N ALA A 298 0.55 9.86 10.45
CA ALA A 298 -0.87 9.95 10.11
C ALA A 298 -1.20 11.08 9.10
N ALA A 299 -0.40 12.13 9.04
CA ALA A 299 -0.53 13.21 8.06
C ALA A 299 0.23 12.96 6.75
N SER A 300 1.01 11.90 6.67
CA SER A 300 1.81 11.56 5.48
C SER A 300 0.95 10.95 4.37
N HIS A 301 1.55 10.80 3.18
CA HIS A 301 0.90 10.11 2.07
C HIS A 301 0.54 8.67 2.45
N PRO A 302 -0.63 8.13 2.06
CA PRO A 302 -1.05 6.77 2.37
C PRO A 302 -0.04 5.68 1.97
N SER A 303 0.72 5.86 0.90
CA SER A 303 1.80 4.92 0.51
C SER A 303 2.87 4.79 1.59
N LEU A 304 3.27 5.91 2.23
CA LEU A 304 4.25 5.87 3.32
C LEU A 304 3.66 5.21 4.58
N ILE A 305 2.37 5.45 4.86
CA ILE A 305 1.67 4.79 5.97
C ILE A 305 1.66 3.28 5.74
N ALA A 306 1.22 2.84 4.55
CA ALA A 306 1.20 1.43 4.17
C ALA A 306 2.62 0.82 4.22
N GLY A 307 3.62 1.52 3.67
CA GLY A 307 5.01 1.08 3.64
C GLY A 307 5.61 0.91 5.03
N ILE A 308 5.40 1.85 5.95
CA ILE A 308 5.93 1.78 7.32
C ILE A 308 5.24 0.67 8.12
N LEU A 309 3.91 0.56 8.03
CA LEU A 309 3.19 -0.52 8.70
C LEU A 309 3.64 -1.90 8.17
N PHE A 310 3.82 -2.02 6.86
CA PHE A 310 4.38 -3.23 6.24
C PHE A 310 5.80 -3.52 6.74
N ARG A 311 6.70 -2.53 6.71
CA ARG A 311 8.09 -2.66 7.16
C ARG A 311 8.19 -3.18 8.60
N ASP A 312 7.38 -2.62 9.49
CA ASP A 312 7.53 -2.84 10.93
C ASP A 312 6.67 -3.95 11.50
N HIS A 313 5.57 -4.29 10.85
CA HIS A 313 4.57 -5.21 11.41
C HIS A 313 4.31 -6.47 10.57
N ARG A 314 4.96 -6.61 9.39
CA ARG A 314 4.91 -7.86 8.62
C ARG A 314 5.45 -9.03 9.43
N ARG A 315 4.69 -10.13 9.47
CA ARG A 315 5.05 -11.35 10.19
C ARG A 315 6.08 -12.21 9.45
N GLY A 316 6.19 -12.05 8.11
CA GLY A 316 7.18 -12.74 7.27
C GLY A 316 6.96 -14.24 7.09
N ARG A 317 5.78 -14.76 7.38
CA ARG A 317 5.40 -16.18 7.28
C ARG A 317 4.01 -16.37 6.67
N ASP A 318 3.53 -15.36 5.96
CA ASP A 318 2.28 -15.34 5.23
C ASP A 318 2.34 -14.34 4.08
N ASP A 319 1.38 -14.42 3.17
CA ASP A 319 1.04 -13.31 2.30
C ASP A 319 0.73 -12.08 3.16
N ALA A 320 1.06 -10.90 2.71
CA ALA A 320 0.87 -9.70 3.50
C ALA A 320 0.47 -8.52 2.62
N THR A 321 -0.68 -7.97 2.88
CA THR A 321 -1.19 -6.78 2.19
C THR A 321 -1.65 -5.74 3.18
N VAL A 322 -1.27 -4.48 2.94
CA VAL A 322 -1.79 -3.32 3.66
C VAL A 322 -2.15 -2.24 2.66
N VAL A 323 -3.34 -1.67 2.82
CA VAL A 323 -3.86 -0.59 1.99
C VAL A 323 -4.33 0.55 2.89
N ALA A 324 -3.92 1.75 2.55
CA ALA A 324 -4.34 2.98 3.21
C ALA A 324 -5.01 3.92 2.20
N VAL A 325 -6.15 4.50 2.55
CA VAL A 325 -6.92 5.41 1.70
C VAL A 325 -7.31 6.64 2.48
N ARG A 326 -7.10 7.80 1.88
CA ARG A 326 -7.58 9.10 2.37
C ARG A 326 -8.37 9.78 1.24
N PRO A 327 -9.69 9.97 1.37
CA PRO A 327 -10.39 10.98 0.59
C PRO A 327 -9.95 12.36 1.09
N LEU A 328 -9.54 13.23 0.18
CA LEU A 328 -9.02 14.58 0.46
C LEU A 328 -10.10 15.63 0.15
#